data_5da7e0f9e4360aa985ce60b4514298cd
#
_entry.id   5da7e0f9e4360aa985ce60b4514298cd
#
_cell.length_a   1.000
_cell.length_b   1.000
_cell.length_c   1.000
_cell.angle_alpha   90.00
_cell.angle_beta   90.00
_cell.angle_gamma   90.00
#
_symmetry.space_group_name_H-M   'P 1'
#
loop_
_entity.id
_entity.type
_entity.pdbx_description
1 polymer ?
#
loop_
_entity_poly.entity_id
_entity_poly.type
_entity_poly.pdbx_seq_one_letter_code
_entity_poly.pdbx_strand_id
1 'polypeptide(L)'
;MRMKKTYMLLLVAVMFTVSGCDFFRKLAGRPTSDVIEAKRMEMLADIQKKEIREQEIRDSIAAVQKAEQDSVETLQWLKDNGIMIIDAAKFGGIAADPYLEWEYATESVYRVILGSFRSRANAERLIKNAEQENSAMDMALHTIDLKNGMIAVGCSPADHIYNARLGIEEARRWGICPPGVWILKTK
;
A
#
# COMPACT_ATOMS: atom_id res chain seq x y z
N MET A 1 -60.32 22.72 56.37
CA MET A 1 -60.03 23.47 55.08
C MET A 1 -58.60 23.84 54.90
N ARG A 2 -57.72 23.82 55.90
CA ARG A 2 -56.28 24.14 55.81
C ARG A 2 -55.43 23.05 55.19
N MET A 3 -55.74 21.77 55.37
CA MET A 3 -54.95 20.65 54.80
C MET A 3 -54.93 20.61 53.28
N LYS A 4 -56.02 20.95 52.58
CA LYS A 4 -56.05 20.95 51.11
C LYS A 4 -55.13 22.00 50.48
N LYS A 5 -54.91 23.14 51.13
CA LYS A 5 -54.01 24.21 50.63
C LYS A 5 -52.52 23.85 50.79
N THR A 6 -52.16 23.11 51.86
CA THR A 6 -50.81 22.64 52.05
C THR A 6 -50.42 21.52 51.08
N TYR A 7 -51.30 20.61 50.77
CA TYR A 7 -51.09 19.59 49.74
C TYR A 7 -50.92 20.20 48.34
N MET A 8 -51.71 21.21 48.03
CA MET A 8 -51.61 21.91 46.73
C MET A 8 -50.31 22.67 46.59
N LEU A 9 -49.81 23.32 47.67
CA LEU A 9 -48.51 23.97 47.69
C LEU A 9 -47.36 22.98 47.57
N LEU A 10 -47.47 21.82 48.21
CA LEU A 10 -46.47 20.73 48.13
C LEU A 10 -46.45 20.12 46.73
N LEU A 11 -47.57 19.94 46.08
CA LEU A 11 -47.70 19.42 44.71
C LEU A 11 -47.10 20.40 43.71
N VAL A 12 -47.33 21.72 43.88
CA VAL A 12 -46.73 22.76 43.07
C VAL A 12 -45.21 22.80 43.27
N ALA A 13 -44.70 22.71 44.50
CA ALA A 13 -43.27 22.65 44.81
C ALA A 13 -42.62 21.42 44.18
N VAL A 14 -43.24 20.24 44.22
CA VAL A 14 -42.75 19.01 43.56
C VAL A 14 -42.75 19.14 42.07
N MET A 15 -43.74 19.77 41.45
CA MET A 15 -43.79 20.05 40.01
C MET A 15 -42.61 20.98 39.59
N PHE A 16 -42.25 21.95 40.43
CA PHE A 16 -41.11 22.84 40.15
C PHE A 16 -39.78 22.15 40.29
N THR A 17 -39.64 21.15 41.14
CA THR A 17 -38.40 20.38 41.27
C THR A 17 -38.21 19.31 40.22
N VAL A 18 -39.30 18.77 39.66
CA VAL A 18 -39.28 17.75 38.60
C VAL A 18 -39.19 18.41 37.20
N SER A 19 -39.74 19.61 37.05
CA SER A 19 -39.61 20.38 35.79
C SER A 19 -38.24 21.07 35.76
N GLY A 20 -37.17 20.29 35.61
CA GLY A 20 -35.78 20.79 35.64
C GLY A 20 -35.55 22.04 34.80
N CYS A 21 -34.40 22.62 34.89
CA CYS A 21 -33.94 23.87 34.23
C CYS A 21 -34.32 24.01 32.74
N ASP A 22 -34.63 22.93 32.07
CA ASP A 22 -35.00 22.89 30.65
C ASP A 22 -36.40 23.48 30.35
N PHE A 23 -37.35 23.40 31.28
CA PHE A 23 -38.65 24.03 31.12
C PHE A 23 -38.54 25.57 31.08
N PHE A 24 -37.75 26.14 31.99
CA PHE A 24 -37.50 27.59 32.02
C PHE A 24 -36.64 28.07 30.86
N ARG A 25 -35.73 27.24 30.38
CA ARG A 25 -34.93 27.52 29.16
C ARG A 25 -35.82 27.58 27.94
N LYS A 26 -36.73 26.62 27.78
CA LYS A 26 -37.68 26.58 26.67
C LYS A 26 -38.63 27.78 26.67
N LEU A 27 -39.12 28.19 27.86
CA LEU A 27 -39.95 29.38 28.07
C LEU A 27 -39.22 30.69 27.72
N ALA A 28 -37.94 30.75 28.00
CA ALA A 28 -37.06 31.86 27.69
C ALA A 28 -36.49 31.88 26.26
N GLY A 29 -36.93 30.94 25.37
CA GLY A 29 -36.44 30.80 24.00
C GLY A 29 -34.94 30.36 23.91
N ARG A 30 -34.41 29.79 25.00
CA ARG A 30 -33.03 29.29 25.03
C ARG A 30 -32.98 27.78 24.71
N PRO A 31 -31.90 27.30 24.07
CA PRO A 31 -31.78 25.88 23.76
C PRO A 31 -31.79 25.03 25.05
N THR A 32 -32.50 23.89 25.00
CA THR A 32 -32.54 22.91 26.07
C THR A 32 -31.21 22.18 26.23
N SER A 33 -30.99 21.53 27.36
CA SER A 33 -29.78 20.78 27.64
C SER A 33 -29.49 19.75 26.55
N ASP A 34 -30.52 19.04 26.08
CA ASP A 34 -30.42 18.01 25.02
C ASP A 34 -29.92 18.61 23.69
N VAL A 35 -30.39 19.82 23.31
CA VAL A 35 -29.94 20.50 22.08
C VAL A 35 -28.49 20.96 22.20
N ILE A 36 -28.08 21.38 23.40
CA ILE A 36 -26.69 21.78 23.66
C ILE A 36 -25.78 20.56 23.62
N GLU A 37 -26.22 19.45 24.21
CA GLU A 37 -25.48 18.18 24.23
C GLU A 37 -25.35 17.57 22.80
N ALA A 38 -26.43 17.58 22.04
CA ALA A 38 -26.41 17.15 20.63
C ALA A 38 -25.41 17.97 19.79
N LYS A 39 -25.42 19.31 19.90
CA LYS A 39 -24.45 20.17 19.22
C LYS A 39 -23.02 19.93 19.68
N ARG A 40 -22.82 19.61 20.96
CA ARG A 40 -21.50 19.30 21.50
C ARG A 40 -20.97 17.99 20.93
N MET A 41 -21.84 16.97 20.83
CA MET A 41 -21.49 15.69 20.21
C MET A 41 -21.20 15.82 18.72
N GLU A 42 -21.99 16.60 18.00
CA GLU A 42 -21.75 16.91 16.59
C GLU A 42 -20.38 17.62 16.38
N MET A 43 -20.08 18.60 17.20
CA MET A 43 -18.80 19.33 17.14
C MET A 43 -17.61 18.40 17.48
N LEU A 44 -17.76 17.51 18.46
CA LEU A 44 -16.73 16.52 18.80
C LEU A 44 -16.52 15.53 17.66
N ALA A 45 -17.60 15.06 17.02
CA ALA A 45 -17.51 14.18 15.87
C ALA A 45 -16.80 14.86 14.67
N ASP A 46 -17.07 16.14 14.43
CA ASP A 46 -16.41 16.91 13.38
C ASP A 46 -14.92 17.12 13.67
N ILE A 47 -14.55 17.35 14.93
CA ILE A 47 -13.14 17.45 15.35
C ILE A 47 -12.44 16.10 15.12
N GLN A 48 -13.01 15.02 15.61
CA GLN A 48 -12.45 13.67 15.40
C GLN A 48 -12.28 13.34 13.91
N LYS A 49 -13.27 13.67 13.09
CA LYS A 49 -13.20 13.46 11.64
C LYS A 49 -12.09 14.27 10.97
N LYS A 50 -11.84 15.49 11.44
CA LYS A 50 -10.71 16.32 10.97
C LYS A 50 -9.38 15.72 11.39
N GLU A 51 -9.25 15.30 12.64
CA GLU A 51 -8.02 14.68 13.16
C GLU A 51 -7.66 13.40 12.41
N ILE A 52 -8.66 12.53 12.14
CA ILE A 52 -8.45 11.30 11.36
C ILE A 52 -7.96 11.66 9.95
N ARG A 53 -8.60 12.61 9.27
CA ARG A 53 -8.18 13.04 7.93
C ARG A 53 -6.77 13.64 7.90
N GLU A 54 -6.43 14.45 8.90
CA GLU A 54 -5.08 15.01 9.01
C GLU A 54 -4.05 13.92 9.27
N GLN A 55 -4.40 12.89 10.03
CA GLN A 55 -3.53 11.74 10.26
C GLN A 55 -3.32 10.95 8.96
N GLU A 56 -4.39 10.64 8.23
CA GLU A 56 -4.32 9.96 6.93
C GLU A 56 -3.43 10.72 5.93
N ILE A 57 -3.53 12.05 5.89
CA ILE A 57 -2.69 12.88 5.03
C ILE A 57 -1.22 12.80 5.48
N ARG A 58 -0.93 12.90 6.78
CA ARG A 58 0.44 12.78 7.30
C ARG A 58 1.05 11.42 6.96
N ASP A 59 0.27 10.35 7.16
CA ASP A 59 0.72 8.99 6.87
C ASP A 59 0.97 8.78 5.37
N SER A 60 0.12 9.34 4.51
CA SER A 60 0.31 9.32 3.05
C SER A 60 1.59 10.06 2.63
N ILE A 61 1.84 11.24 3.19
CA ILE A 61 3.06 12.01 2.90
C ILE A 61 4.30 11.24 3.37
N ALA A 62 4.27 10.67 4.56
CA ALA A 62 5.38 9.88 5.09
C ALA A 62 5.66 8.64 4.25
N ALA A 63 4.61 7.95 3.75
CA ALA A 63 4.75 6.81 2.87
C ALA A 63 5.40 7.19 1.52
N VAL A 64 4.99 8.31 0.92
CA VAL A 64 5.59 8.80 -0.34
C VAL A 64 7.06 9.17 -0.15
N GLN A 65 7.40 9.90 0.92
CA GLN A 65 8.77 10.28 1.22
C GLN A 65 9.67 9.06 1.46
N LYS A 66 9.14 8.05 2.18
CA LYS A 66 9.87 6.80 2.39
C LYS A 66 10.10 6.06 1.08
N ALA A 67 9.08 5.94 0.22
CA ALA A 67 9.22 5.27 -1.09
C ALA A 67 10.24 5.97 -2.00
N GLU A 68 10.30 7.30 -1.97
CA GLU A 68 11.30 8.08 -2.70
C GLU A 68 12.71 7.83 -2.17
N GLN A 69 12.90 7.84 -0.84
CA GLN A 69 14.18 7.54 -0.21
C GLN A 69 14.64 6.11 -0.51
N ASP A 70 13.75 5.12 -0.37
CA ASP A 70 14.03 3.72 -0.68
C ASP A 70 14.46 3.54 -2.15
N SER A 71 13.90 4.34 -3.07
CA SER A 71 14.27 4.35 -4.49
C SER A 71 15.66 4.89 -4.71
N VAL A 72 16.04 6.00 -4.06
CA VAL A 72 17.38 6.61 -4.18
C VAL A 72 18.45 5.67 -3.62
N GLU A 73 18.23 5.10 -2.44
CA GLU A 73 19.13 4.13 -1.82
C GLU A 73 19.30 2.88 -2.69
N THR A 74 18.20 2.41 -3.30
CA THR A 74 18.22 1.26 -4.20
C THR A 74 19.05 1.55 -5.46
N LEU A 75 18.88 2.69 -6.10
CA LEU A 75 19.66 3.05 -7.28
C LEU A 75 21.16 3.13 -6.97
N GLN A 76 21.53 3.66 -5.81
CA GLN A 76 22.91 3.68 -5.36
C GLN A 76 23.43 2.25 -5.14
N TRP A 77 22.66 1.41 -4.44
CA TRP A 77 23.03 0.01 -4.23
C TRP A 77 23.22 -0.76 -5.54
N LEU A 78 22.33 -0.58 -6.52
CA LEU A 78 22.45 -1.21 -7.84
C LEU A 78 23.77 -0.80 -8.53
N LYS A 79 24.08 0.49 -8.50
CA LYS A 79 25.31 1.04 -9.05
C LYS A 79 26.56 0.44 -8.39
N ASP A 80 26.57 0.37 -7.06
CA ASP A 80 27.68 -0.17 -6.28
C ASP A 80 27.88 -1.67 -6.51
N ASN A 81 26.81 -2.39 -6.87
CA ASN A 81 26.84 -3.81 -7.24
C ASN A 81 27.03 -4.07 -8.74
N GLY A 82 27.23 -3.03 -9.56
CA GLY A 82 27.42 -3.16 -11.01
C GLY A 82 26.19 -3.66 -11.76
N ILE A 83 24.98 -3.51 -11.18
CA ILE A 83 23.73 -3.98 -11.76
C ILE A 83 23.14 -2.88 -12.63
N MET A 84 22.91 -3.20 -13.90
CA MET A 84 22.37 -2.25 -14.88
C MET A 84 20.85 -2.35 -14.96
N ILE A 85 20.20 -1.21 -15.15
CA ILE A 85 18.80 -1.12 -15.57
C ILE A 85 18.80 -0.88 -17.06
N ILE A 86 18.15 -1.75 -17.82
CA ILE A 86 18.09 -1.67 -19.28
C ILE A 86 16.61 -1.57 -19.69
N ASP A 87 16.31 -0.54 -20.46
CA ASP A 87 14.97 -0.35 -21.04
C ASP A 87 14.71 -1.40 -22.12
N ALA A 88 13.52 -2.00 -22.12
CA ALA A 88 13.10 -2.97 -23.12
C ALA A 88 13.14 -2.39 -24.56
N ALA A 89 13.00 -1.07 -24.71
CA ALA A 89 13.10 -0.39 -25.99
C ALA A 89 14.46 -0.61 -26.70
N LYS A 90 15.56 -0.82 -25.94
CA LYS A 90 16.87 -1.19 -26.49
C LYS A 90 16.87 -2.52 -27.24
N PHE A 91 15.91 -3.39 -26.93
CA PHE A 91 15.72 -4.69 -27.60
C PHE A 91 14.59 -4.65 -28.62
N GLY A 92 14.05 -3.47 -28.94
CA GLY A 92 12.85 -3.30 -29.75
C GLY A 92 11.54 -3.59 -29.02
N GLY A 93 11.60 -3.84 -27.73
CA GLY A 93 10.49 -4.18 -26.85
C GLY A 93 10.43 -5.67 -26.48
N ILE A 94 9.40 -6.05 -25.73
CA ILE A 94 9.08 -7.42 -25.34
C ILE A 94 8.15 -8.00 -26.43
N ALA A 95 8.44 -9.22 -26.87
CA ALA A 95 7.60 -9.97 -27.80
C ALA A 95 6.58 -10.86 -27.06
N ALA A 96 7.04 -11.55 -26.00
CA ALA A 96 6.20 -12.33 -25.10
C ALA A 96 6.79 -12.36 -23.70
N ASP A 97 5.92 -12.17 -22.71
CA ASP A 97 6.22 -12.33 -21.28
C ASP A 97 5.00 -12.99 -20.64
N PRO A 98 5.12 -14.22 -20.13
CA PRO A 98 3.99 -14.96 -19.54
C PRO A 98 3.32 -14.18 -18.40
N TYR A 99 4.07 -13.33 -17.70
CA TYR A 99 3.52 -12.53 -16.61
C TYR A 99 2.75 -11.29 -17.06
N LEU A 100 2.87 -10.84 -18.31
CA LEU A 100 2.06 -9.74 -18.84
C LEU A 100 0.60 -10.13 -19.06
N GLU A 101 0.30 -11.44 -19.10
CA GLU A 101 -1.05 -11.97 -19.24
C GLU A 101 -1.79 -12.03 -17.90
N TRP A 102 -1.11 -11.84 -16.78
CA TRP A 102 -1.71 -11.87 -15.45
C TRP A 102 -2.16 -10.46 -15.02
N GLU A 103 -3.31 -10.35 -14.39
CA GLU A 103 -3.95 -9.09 -13.98
C GLU A 103 -3.04 -8.18 -13.13
N TYR A 104 -2.12 -8.78 -12.35
CA TYR A 104 -1.12 -8.08 -11.54
C TYR A 104 0.14 -7.63 -12.32
N ALA A 105 0.37 -8.14 -13.50
CA ALA A 105 1.59 -7.88 -14.26
C ALA A 105 1.54 -6.58 -15.07
N THR A 106 0.35 -6.01 -15.28
CA THR A 106 0.17 -4.75 -16.01
C THR A 106 0.80 -3.56 -15.28
N GLU A 107 0.96 -3.62 -13.96
CA GLU A 107 1.58 -2.59 -13.13
C GLU A 107 3.09 -2.81 -12.94
N SER A 108 3.58 -4.03 -13.15
CA SER A 108 4.99 -4.37 -12.94
C SER A 108 5.88 -3.76 -14.03
N VAL A 109 6.75 -2.85 -13.62
CA VAL A 109 7.62 -2.07 -14.50
C VAL A 109 9.00 -2.73 -14.66
N TYR A 110 9.42 -3.55 -13.71
CA TYR A 110 10.76 -4.13 -13.63
C TYR A 110 10.73 -5.64 -13.63
N ARG A 111 11.77 -6.26 -14.26
CA ARG A 111 12.03 -7.71 -14.22
C ARG A 111 13.50 -7.92 -13.87
N VAL A 112 13.78 -8.74 -12.89
CA VAL A 112 15.13 -9.20 -12.60
C VAL A 112 15.53 -10.25 -13.63
N ILE A 113 16.60 -10.02 -14.37
CA ILE A 113 17.06 -10.91 -15.43
C ILE A 113 18.34 -11.61 -14.99
N LEU A 114 18.25 -12.93 -14.89
CA LEU A 114 19.35 -13.81 -14.50
C LEU A 114 20.25 -14.19 -15.69
N GLY A 115 19.73 -14.12 -16.91
CA GLY A 115 20.50 -14.43 -18.09
C GLY A 115 19.76 -14.12 -19.38
N SER A 116 20.49 -14.00 -20.49
CA SER A 116 19.92 -13.79 -21.82
C SER A 116 20.56 -14.75 -22.81
N PHE A 117 19.75 -15.39 -23.64
CA PHE A 117 20.14 -16.48 -24.51
C PHE A 117 19.61 -16.26 -25.94
N ARG A 118 20.32 -16.80 -26.93
CA ARG A 118 19.81 -16.89 -28.32
C ARG A 118 18.98 -18.17 -28.55
N SER A 119 19.11 -19.14 -27.66
CA SER A 119 18.42 -20.43 -27.76
C SER A 119 17.47 -20.64 -26.57
N ARG A 120 16.22 -20.96 -26.84
CA ARG A 120 15.21 -21.31 -25.84
C ARG A 120 15.65 -22.50 -24.98
N ALA A 121 16.26 -23.52 -25.58
CA ALA A 121 16.75 -24.68 -24.86
C ALA A 121 17.81 -24.32 -23.79
N ASN A 122 18.63 -23.25 -24.05
CA ASN A 122 19.61 -22.79 -23.05
C ASN A 122 18.93 -22.02 -21.91
N ALA A 123 17.91 -21.22 -22.21
CA ALA A 123 17.11 -20.51 -21.20
C ALA A 123 16.37 -21.52 -20.29
N GLU A 124 15.67 -22.48 -20.88
CA GLU A 124 14.96 -23.53 -20.15
C GLU A 124 15.90 -24.42 -19.32
N ARG A 125 17.10 -24.68 -19.80
CA ARG A 125 18.11 -25.42 -19.03
C ARG A 125 18.57 -24.64 -17.79
N LEU A 126 18.73 -23.29 -17.89
CA LEU A 126 19.01 -22.47 -16.71
C LEU A 126 17.90 -22.61 -15.68
N ILE A 127 16.63 -22.48 -16.10
CA ILE A 127 15.47 -22.59 -15.22
C ILE A 127 15.47 -23.97 -14.54
N LYS A 128 15.55 -25.04 -15.35
CA LYS A 128 15.52 -26.41 -14.84
C LYS A 128 16.64 -26.72 -13.84
N ASN A 129 17.86 -26.23 -14.11
CA ASN A 129 18.97 -26.42 -13.19
C ASN A 129 18.74 -25.68 -11.87
N ALA A 130 18.28 -24.43 -11.94
CA ALA A 130 17.97 -23.64 -10.75
C ALA A 130 16.87 -24.29 -9.87
N GLU A 131 15.82 -24.80 -10.49
CA GLU A 131 14.73 -25.52 -9.81
C GLU A 131 15.18 -26.85 -9.21
N GLN A 132 16.05 -27.58 -9.91
CA GLN A 132 16.58 -28.86 -9.42
C GLN A 132 17.55 -28.70 -8.25
N GLU A 133 18.39 -27.67 -8.29
CA GLU A 133 19.35 -27.36 -7.22
C GLU A 133 18.66 -26.78 -5.97
N ASN A 134 17.49 -26.17 -6.16
CA ASN A 134 16.75 -25.44 -5.12
C ASN A 134 15.28 -25.85 -5.09
N SER A 135 14.98 -27.09 -4.77
CA SER A 135 13.61 -27.63 -4.75
C SER A 135 12.64 -26.95 -3.77
N ALA A 136 13.17 -26.17 -2.82
CA ALA A 136 12.39 -25.39 -1.86
C ALA A 136 12.28 -23.91 -2.25
N MET A 137 12.75 -23.53 -3.46
CA MET A 137 12.71 -22.16 -3.94
C MET A 137 11.26 -21.75 -4.24
N ASP A 138 10.83 -20.67 -3.61
CA ASP A 138 9.50 -20.05 -3.82
C ASP A 138 9.50 -18.97 -4.92
N MET A 139 10.61 -18.85 -5.64
CA MET A 139 10.78 -17.88 -6.72
C MET A 139 10.47 -18.53 -8.06
N ALA A 140 9.45 -18.05 -8.75
CA ALA A 140 9.12 -18.52 -10.09
C ALA A 140 10.07 -17.93 -11.15
N LEU A 141 10.74 -18.81 -11.91
CA LEU A 141 11.56 -18.42 -13.05
C LEU A 141 10.75 -18.58 -14.35
N HIS A 142 10.95 -17.68 -15.30
CA HIS A 142 10.23 -17.69 -16.57
C HIS A 142 11.08 -17.13 -17.70
N THR A 143 10.69 -17.45 -18.93
CA THR A 143 11.33 -16.89 -20.12
C THR A 143 10.58 -15.66 -20.60
N ILE A 144 11.33 -14.65 -21.01
CA ILE A 144 10.83 -13.40 -21.62
C ILE A 144 11.41 -13.33 -23.04
N ASP A 145 10.55 -13.32 -24.04
CA ASP A 145 10.98 -13.18 -25.43
C ASP A 145 11.13 -11.70 -25.79
N LEU A 146 12.34 -11.30 -26.18
CA LEU A 146 12.64 -9.96 -26.62
C LEU A 146 12.51 -9.87 -28.14
N LYS A 147 12.06 -8.73 -28.66
CA LYS A 147 11.84 -8.55 -30.12
C LYS A 147 13.10 -8.64 -30.98
N ASN A 148 14.27 -8.49 -30.37
CA ASN A 148 15.54 -8.74 -31.05
C ASN A 148 15.92 -10.23 -31.20
N GLY A 149 15.02 -11.15 -30.83
CA GLY A 149 15.24 -12.60 -30.87
C GLY A 149 16.04 -13.17 -29.71
N MET A 150 16.39 -12.37 -28.70
CA MET A 150 16.96 -12.87 -27.45
C MET A 150 15.86 -13.35 -26.51
N ILE A 151 16.20 -14.34 -25.71
CA ILE A 151 15.33 -14.90 -24.68
C ILE A 151 15.98 -14.64 -23.33
N ALA A 152 15.34 -13.81 -22.53
CA ALA A 152 15.79 -13.54 -21.16
C ALA A 152 15.15 -14.54 -20.19
N VAL A 153 15.87 -14.92 -19.14
CA VAL A 153 15.32 -15.65 -17.99
C VAL A 153 15.11 -14.65 -16.88
N GLY A 154 13.85 -14.43 -16.54
CA GLY A 154 13.42 -13.48 -15.54
C GLY A 154 12.88 -14.14 -14.27
N CYS A 155 12.90 -13.39 -13.20
CA CYS A 155 12.22 -13.69 -11.94
C CYS A 155 11.67 -12.40 -11.34
N SER A 156 10.83 -12.53 -10.33
CA SER A 156 10.38 -11.44 -9.46
C SER A 156 9.91 -10.19 -10.25
N PRO A 157 8.74 -10.26 -10.91
CA PRO A 157 8.14 -9.07 -11.49
C PRO A 157 7.90 -8.03 -10.38
N ALA A 158 8.27 -6.77 -10.63
CA ALA A 158 8.24 -5.72 -9.64
C ALA A 158 7.65 -4.43 -10.19
N ASP A 159 6.82 -3.77 -9.41
CA ASP A 159 6.24 -2.46 -9.67
C ASP A 159 7.24 -1.33 -9.38
N HIS A 160 8.05 -1.49 -8.33
CA HIS A 160 9.06 -0.55 -7.90
C HIS A 160 10.48 -1.11 -7.99
N ILE A 161 11.45 -0.22 -8.21
CA ILE A 161 12.86 -0.59 -8.29
C ILE A 161 13.37 -1.22 -6.97
N TYR A 162 12.83 -0.81 -5.83
CA TYR A 162 13.13 -1.40 -4.53
C TYR A 162 12.74 -2.90 -4.49
N ASN A 163 11.56 -3.26 -5.00
CA ASN A 163 11.11 -4.65 -5.06
C ASN A 163 11.97 -5.49 -6.02
N ALA A 164 12.45 -4.89 -7.12
CA ALA A 164 13.41 -5.56 -8.00
C ALA A 164 14.76 -5.84 -7.30
N ARG A 165 15.25 -4.93 -6.44
CA ARG A 165 16.40 -5.17 -5.58
C ARG A 165 16.19 -6.37 -4.66
N LEU A 166 15.05 -6.43 -3.96
CA LEU A 166 14.71 -7.56 -3.10
C LEU A 166 14.72 -8.88 -3.87
N GLY A 167 14.21 -8.89 -5.10
CA GLY A 167 14.27 -10.07 -5.99
C GLY A 167 15.71 -10.49 -6.31
N ILE A 168 16.64 -9.55 -6.49
CA ILE A 168 18.06 -9.87 -6.68
C ILE A 168 18.70 -10.44 -5.41
N GLU A 169 18.39 -9.84 -4.26
CA GLU A 169 18.90 -10.32 -2.97
C GLU A 169 18.38 -11.73 -2.67
N GLU A 170 17.15 -12.03 -3.03
CA GLU A 170 16.55 -13.34 -2.91
C GLU A 170 17.19 -14.34 -3.88
N ALA A 171 17.37 -13.99 -5.15
CA ALA A 171 18.09 -14.83 -6.11
C ALA A 171 19.54 -15.14 -5.66
N ARG A 172 20.21 -14.19 -5.00
CA ARG A 172 21.52 -14.39 -4.39
C ARG A 172 21.46 -15.38 -3.22
N ARG A 173 20.43 -15.28 -2.38
CA ARG A 173 20.21 -16.19 -1.25
C ARG A 173 20.03 -17.63 -1.71
N TRP A 174 19.34 -17.84 -2.84
CA TRP A 174 19.19 -19.15 -3.46
C TRP A 174 20.39 -19.60 -4.30
N GLY A 175 21.43 -18.78 -4.43
CA GLY A 175 22.62 -19.12 -5.22
C GLY A 175 22.39 -19.15 -6.74
N ILE A 176 21.25 -18.66 -7.22
CA ILE A 176 20.91 -18.64 -8.64
C ILE A 176 21.24 -17.31 -9.34
N CYS A 177 21.75 -16.34 -8.61
CA CYS A 177 22.07 -15.02 -9.15
C CYS A 177 23.47 -15.03 -9.80
N PRO A 178 23.57 -14.95 -11.12
CA PRO A 178 24.87 -14.88 -11.80
C PRO A 178 25.54 -13.50 -11.63
N PRO A 179 26.85 -13.40 -11.87
CA PRO A 179 27.57 -12.12 -11.80
C PRO A 179 27.04 -11.04 -12.77
N GLY A 180 26.36 -11.45 -13.83
CA GLY A 180 25.81 -10.55 -14.87
C GLY A 180 24.31 -10.30 -14.75
N VAL A 181 23.74 -10.41 -13.55
CA VAL A 181 22.33 -10.06 -13.30
C VAL A 181 22.07 -8.59 -13.66
N TRP A 182 20.92 -8.31 -14.25
CA TRP A 182 20.50 -6.97 -14.61
C TRP A 182 18.98 -6.82 -14.48
N ILE A 183 18.48 -5.61 -14.55
CA ILE A 183 17.06 -5.31 -14.46
C ILE A 183 16.54 -4.86 -15.83
N LEU A 184 15.49 -5.51 -16.33
CA LEU A 184 14.74 -5.08 -17.50
C LEU A 184 13.64 -4.13 -17.04
N LYS A 185 13.65 -2.90 -17.57
CA LYS A 185 12.55 -1.96 -17.42
C LYS A 185 11.60 -2.12 -18.61
N THR A 186 10.32 -2.39 -18.36
CA THR A 186 9.31 -2.73 -19.37
C THR A 186 8.48 -1.54 -19.85
N LYS A 187 8.45 -0.46 -19.09
CA LYS A 187 7.71 0.80 -19.40
C LYS A 187 8.58 2.00 -19.19
#